data_02c0b6ee4df5ba27984acf866ba912b5
#
_entry.id   02c0b6ee4df5ba27984acf866ba912b5
#
_cell.length_a   1.000
_cell.length_b   1.000
_cell.length_c   1.000
_cell.angle_alpha   90.00
_cell.angle_beta   90.00
_cell.angle_gamma   90.00
#
_symmetry.space_group_name_H-M   'P 1'
#
loop_
_entity.id
_entity.type
_entity.pdbx_description
1 polymer ?
#
loop_
_entity_poly.entity_id
_entity_poly.type
_entity_poly.pdbx_seq_one_letter_code
_entity_poly.pdbx_strand_id
1 'polypeptide(L)'
;MKQTVFAVITVASLFLGATSCSQQPSAKDQTTVPAEFTISKEKLMDKIKGGWAGQTIGCTYGGPTEFKYNGTMIQEYVPIVWPDGYIKWWYENVPGLYDDVYMDLTFVDVFDRLGLDAPVDSFAMAFATAGYTLWHANQSARRSVIIASPSIVLRTDRKSVV
;
A
#
# COMPACT_ATOMS: atom_id res chain seq x y z
N MET A 1 26.02 -66.61 27.50
CA MET A 1 24.87 -66.04 28.13
C MET A 1 25.31 -64.64 28.69
N LYS A 2 25.02 -63.57 28.02
CA LYS A 2 25.30 -62.21 28.50
C LYS A 2 23.97 -61.49 28.62
N GLN A 3 23.60 -61.18 29.84
CA GLN A 3 22.42 -60.42 30.17
C GLN A 3 22.73 -58.90 30.02
N THR A 4 21.97 -58.23 29.19
CA THR A 4 22.06 -56.76 29.01
C THR A 4 20.98 -56.14 29.90
N VAL A 5 21.41 -55.37 30.89
CA VAL A 5 20.56 -54.60 31.80
C VAL A 5 20.22 -53.28 31.13
N PHE A 6 18.93 -53.07 30.87
CA PHE A 6 18.42 -51.76 30.43
C PHE A 6 18.12 -50.87 31.64
N ALA A 7 18.87 -49.79 31.79
CA ALA A 7 18.57 -48.76 32.76
C ALA A 7 17.54 -47.80 32.18
N VAL A 8 16.36 -47.74 32.81
CA VAL A 8 15.34 -46.77 32.51
C VAL A 8 15.62 -45.50 33.30
N ILE A 9 16.02 -44.42 32.62
CA ILE A 9 16.17 -43.09 33.22
C ILE A 9 14.84 -42.37 33.11
N THR A 10 14.15 -42.23 34.23
CA THR A 10 12.93 -41.43 34.36
C THR A 10 13.33 -39.97 34.56
N VAL A 11 13.15 -39.14 33.54
CA VAL A 11 13.32 -37.68 33.65
C VAL A 11 12.02 -37.08 34.13
N ALA A 12 12.00 -36.64 35.40
CA ALA A 12 10.90 -35.90 35.97
C ALA A 12 11.02 -34.44 35.49
N SER A 13 10.15 -34.04 34.58
CA SER A 13 10.04 -32.64 34.11
C SER A 13 9.23 -31.84 35.12
N LEU A 14 9.90 -31.00 35.92
CA LEU A 14 9.24 -29.96 36.72
C LEU A 14 8.68 -28.88 35.77
N PHE A 15 7.36 -28.86 35.61
CA PHE A 15 6.67 -27.71 34.99
C PHE A 15 6.58 -26.58 36.04
N LEU A 16 7.46 -25.59 35.95
CA LEU A 16 7.21 -24.30 36.59
C LEU A 16 6.15 -23.57 35.77
N GLY A 17 4.94 -23.53 36.28
CA GLY A 17 3.88 -22.70 35.77
C GLY A 17 4.19 -21.20 35.93
N ALA A 18 4.67 -20.56 34.89
CA ALA A 18 4.67 -19.10 34.79
C ALA A 18 3.23 -18.66 34.51
N THR A 19 2.52 -18.24 35.54
CA THR A 19 1.27 -17.50 35.39
C THR A 19 1.58 -16.13 34.77
N SER A 20 1.53 -16.09 33.45
CA SER A 20 1.49 -14.82 32.72
C SER A 20 0.16 -14.16 32.99
N CYS A 21 0.14 -13.14 33.83
CA CYS A 21 -0.98 -12.22 33.94
C CYS A 21 -1.12 -11.49 32.60
N SER A 22 -1.92 -12.05 31.69
CA SER A 22 -2.46 -11.30 30.56
C SER A 22 -3.43 -10.27 31.15
N GLN A 23 -2.94 -9.03 31.31
CA GLN A 23 -3.84 -7.89 31.46
C GLN A 23 -4.60 -7.78 30.14
N GLN A 24 -5.81 -8.29 30.15
CA GLN A 24 -6.79 -8.05 29.11
C GLN A 24 -7.00 -6.54 29.05
N PRO A 25 -6.79 -5.87 27.89
CA PRO A 25 -7.07 -4.45 27.78
C PRO A 25 -8.54 -4.27 28.14
N SER A 26 -8.77 -3.46 29.17
CA SER A 26 -10.11 -3.02 29.55
C SER A 26 -10.78 -2.47 28.30
N ALA A 27 -11.92 -3.05 27.93
CA ALA A 27 -12.79 -2.53 26.87
C ALA A 27 -13.32 -1.16 27.33
N LYS A 28 -12.53 -0.13 27.08
CA LYS A 28 -12.92 1.26 27.22
C LYS A 28 -12.90 1.88 25.84
N ASP A 29 -14.04 2.43 25.54
CA ASP A 29 -14.31 3.30 24.39
C ASP A 29 -14.47 2.57 23.05
N GLN A 30 -15.52 1.76 22.93
CA GLN A 30 -16.21 1.66 21.67
C GLN A 30 -16.82 3.03 21.41
N THR A 31 -16.07 3.89 20.72
CA THR A 31 -16.63 5.07 20.09
C THR A 31 -17.70 4.54 19.16
N THR A 32 -18.96 4.63 19.56
CA THR A 32 -20.10 4.24 18.72
C THR A 32 -20.05 5.14 17.50
N VAL A 33 -19.60 4.61 16.38
CA VAL A 33 -19.66 5.32 15.11
C VAL A 33 -21.12 5.67 14.90
N PRO A 34 -21.48 6.95 14.71
CA PRO A 34 -22.86 7.31 14.42
C PRO A 34 -23.39 6.47 13.27
N ALA A 35 -24.62 5.94 13.42
CA ALA A 35 -25.25 5.11 12.36
C ALA A 35 -25.40 5.87 11.05
N GLU A 36 -25.36 7.18 11.08
CA GLU A 36 -25.44 8.06 9.92
C GLU A 36 -24.43 9.20 10.06
N PHE A 37 -23.67 9.46 9.00
CA PHE A 37 -22.74 10.57 8.90
C PHE A 37 -23.10 11.43 7.69
N THR A 38 -23.42 12.71 7.93
CA THR A 38 -23.76 13.67 6.88
C THR A 38 -22.65 14.70 6.71
N ILE A 39 -22.25 14.95 5.47
CA ILE A 39 -21.27 15.97 5.09
C ILE A 39 -21.80 16.81 3.92
N SER A 40 -21.58 18.11 3.91
CA SER A 40 -21.94 18.94 2.75
C SER A 40 -21.04 18.63 1.56
N LYS A 41 -21.55 18.85 0.34
CA LYS A 41 -20.77 18.64 -0.89
C LYS A 41 -19.52 19.51 -0.95
N GLU A 42 -19.59 20.75 -0.48
CA GLU A 42 -18.48 21.70 -0.43
C GLU A 42 -17.37 21.16 0.48
N LYS A 43 -17.74 20.69 1.67
CA LYS A 43 -16.79 20.13 2.63
C LYS A 43 -16.21 18.80 2.14
N LEU A 44 -17.00 17.97 1.48
CA LEU A 44 -16.51 16.73 0.85
C LEU A 44 -15.51 17.06 -0.25
N MET A 45 -15.82 18.00 -1.13
CA MET A 45 -14.93 18.43 -2.22
C MET A 45 -13.61 19.00 -1.67
N ASP A 46 -13.66 19.80 -0.63
CA ASP A 46 -12.46 20.35 0.03
C ASP A 46 -11.58 19.22 0.60
N LYS A 47 -12.18 18.24 1.26
CA LYS A 47 -11.45 17.05 1.75
C LYS A 47 -10.82 16.22 0.63
N ILE A 48 -11.53 16.02 -0.48
CA ILE A 48 -11.01 15.30 -1.65
C ILE A 48 -9.80 16.06 -2.23
N LYS A 49 -9.91 17.38 -2.42
CA LYS A 49 -8.78 18.20 -2.87
C LYS A 49 -7.60 18.13 -1.91
N GLY A 50 -7.87 18.20 -0.61
CA GLY A 50 -6.85 18.06 0.43
C GLY A 50 -6.16 16.70 0.39
N GLY A 51 -6.91 15.61 0.15
CA GLY A 51 -6.37 14.26 -0.02
C GLY A 51 -5.40 14.16 -1.19
N TRP A 52 -5.81 14.62 -2.38
CA TRP A 52 -4.97 14.64 -3.57
C TRP A 52 -3.71 15.50 -3.40
N ALA A 53 -3.87 16.68 -2.81
CA ALA A 53 -2.73 17.55 -2.50
C ALA A 53 -1.78 16.90 -1.50
N GLY A 54 -2.31 16.29 -0.44
CA GLY A 54 -1.53 15.60 0.58
C GLY A 54 -0.73 14.43 0.02
N GLN A 55 -1.33 13.61 -0.85
CA GLN A 55 -0.65 12.50 -1.51
C GLN A 55 0.50 13.00 -2.42
N THR A 56 0.23 14.00 -3.25
CA THR A 56 1.25 14.61 -4.12
C THR A 56 2.41 15.20 -3.31
N ILE A 57 2.10 15.93 -2.22
CA ILE A 57 3.11 16.48 -1.32
C ILE A 57 3.91 15.36 -0.66
N GLY A 58 3.24 14.30 -0.18
CA GLY A 58 3.87 13.15 0.45
C GLY A 58 4.87 12.45 -0.47
N CYS A 59 4.49 12.15 -1.70
CA CYS A 59 5.38 11.58 -2.72
C CYS A 59 6.60 12.47 -2.96
N THR A 60 6.38 13.78 -3.14
CA THR A 60 7.45 14.75 -3.40
C THR A 60 8.39 14.91 -2.20
N TYR A 61 7.86 14.84 -0.98
CA TYR A 61 8.64 14.97 0.25
C TYR A 61 9.43 13.70 0.56
N GLY A 62 8.83 12.53 0.38
CA GLY A 62 9.45 11.24 0.68
C GLY A 62 10.43 10.75 -0.37
N GLY A 63 10.12 10.94 -1.66
CA GLY A 63 10.90 10.39 -2.76
C GLY A 63 12.39 10.70 -2.74
N PRO A 64 12.84 11.94 -2.48
CA PRO A 64 14.26 12.27 -2.41
C PRO A 64 15.05 11.56 -1.32
N THR A 65 14.36 11.04 -0.31
CA THR A 65 14.97 10.34 0.83
C THR A 65 14.75 8.83 0.80
N GLU A 66 13.90 8.36 -0.11
CA GLU A 66 13.59 6.94 -0.27
C GLU A 66 14.88 6.12 -0.48
N PHE A 67 14.99 4.99 0.22
CA PHE A 67 16.15 4.10 0.24
C PHE A 67 17.47 4.66 0.76
N LYS A 68 17.58 5.95 1.07
CA LYS A 68 18.83 6.54 1.58
C LYS A 68 19.09 6.24 3.04
N TYR A 69 18.05 5.97 3.81
CA TYR A 69 18.12 5.78 5.26
C TYR A 69 17.61 4.41 5.70
N ASN A 70 17.77 3.38 4.86
CA ASN A 70 17.35 2.01 5.18
C ASN A 70 18.00 1.51 6.47
N GLY A 71 17.17 1.06 7.42
CA GLY A 71 17.62 0.55 8.71
C GLY A 71 18.06 1.62 9.72
N THR A 72 17.88 2.91 9.41
CA THR A 72 18.18 4.03 10.32
C THR A 72 17.10 5.10 10.23
N MET A 73 17.19 6.11 11.10
CA MET A 73 16.33 7.31 11.06
C MET A 73 17.08 8.49 10.46
N ILE A 74 16.36 9.36 9.76
CA ILE A 74 16.91 10.65 9.33
C ILE A 74 17.19 11.48 10.58
N GLN A 75 18.41 11.94 10.73
CA GLN A 75 18.81 12.75 11.88
C GLN A 75 18.19 14.15 11.79
N GLU A 76 17.89 14.75 12.94
CA GLU A 76 17.21 16.06 13.02
C GLU A 76 18.01 17.19 12.33
N TYR A 77 19.34 17.08 12.26
CA TYR A 77 20.19 18.06 11.61
C TYR A 77 20.26 17.91 10.08
N VAL A 78 19.66 16.88 9.51
CA VAL A 78 19.62 16.69 8.04
C VAL A 78 18.46 17.54 7.47
N PRO A 79 18.75 18.60 6.69
CA PRO A 79 17.70 19.42 6.12
C PRO A 79 16.95 18.67 5.03
N ILE A 80 15.63 18.68 5.11
CA ILE A 80 14.76 18.28 3.99
C ILE A 80 14.36 19.57 3.28
N VAL A 81 14.95 19.81 2.12
CA VAL A 81 14.79 21.06 1.37
C VAL A 81 13.49 21.03 0.58
N TRP A 82 12.76 22.15 0.60
CA TRP A 82 11.53 22.33 -0.18
C TRP A 82 11.55 23.68 -0.89
N PRO A 83 12.23 23.79 -2.05
CA PRO A 83 12.30 25.04 -2.81
C PRO A 83 11.00 25.32 -3.57
N ASP A 84 10.83 26.56 -4.01
CA ASP A 84 9.74 26.95 -4.88
C ASP A 84 9.74 26.12 -6.18
N GLY A 85 8.55 25.70 -6.60
CA GLY A 85 8.40 24.88 -7.80
C GLY A 85 8.85 23.41 -7.65
N TYR A 86 9.13 22.94 -6.43
CA TYR A 86 9.70 21.61 -6.19
C TYR A 86 8.82 20.47 -6.72
N ILE A 87 7.50 20.52 -6.49
CA ILE A 87 6.55 19.53 -7.05
C ILE A 87 6.62 19.51 -8.57
N LYS A 88 6.60 20.69 -9.21
CA LYS A 88 6.67 20.80 -10.66
C LYS A 88 7.96 20.20 -11.21
N TRP A 89 9.08 20.51 -10.57
CA TRP A 89 10.39 19.97 -10.99
C TRP A 89 10.40 18.43 -10.93
N TRP A 90 9.92 17.83 -9.83
CA TRP A 90 9.87 16.38 -9.70
C TRP A 90 8.92 15.74 -10.71
N TYR A 91 7.78 16.35 -10.94
CA TYR A 91 6.81 15.87 -11.94
C TYR A 91 7.41 15.84 -13.37
N GLU A 92 8.17 16.88 -13.74
CA GLU A 92 8.77 17.01 -15.06
C GLU A 92 10.03 16.16 -15.27
N ASN A 93 10.80 15.91 -14.20
CA ASN A 93 12.13 15.30 -14.30
C ASN A 93 12.19 13.86 -13.78
N VAL A 94 11.25 13.43 -12.96
CA VAL A 94 11.22 12.10 -12.35
C VAL A 94 9.81 11.50 -12.44
N PRO A 95 9.35 11.14 -13.64
CA PRO A 95 7.94 10.80 -13.89
C PRO A 95 7.45 9.56 -13.13
N GLY A 96 8.34 8.70 -12.65
CA GLY A 96 7.97 7.53 -11.83
C GLY A 96 7.65 7.85 -10.38
N LEU A 97 8.01 9.03 -9.87
CA LEU A 97 7.81 9.40 -8.46
C LEU A 97 6.35 9.41 -8.01
N TYR A 98 5.45 9.67 -8.94
CA TYR A 98 4.01 9.80 -8.67
C TYR A 98 3.21 8.58 -9.12
N ASP A 99 3.82 7.41 -9.21
CA ASP A 99 3.17 6.20 -9.68
C ASP A 99 1.98 5.78 -8.82
N ASP A 100 2.02 5.98 -7.50
CA ASP A 100 0.88 5.78 -6.59
C ASP A 100 -0.28 6.71 -6.93
N VAL A 101 0.02 8.00 -7.21
CA VAL A 101 -1.01 8.99 -7.61
C VAL A 101 -1.64 8.58 -8.95
N TYR A 102 -0.83 8.11 -9.90
CA TYR A 102 -1.33 7.67 -11.21
C TYR A 102 -2.17 6.40 -11.11
N MET A 103 -1.80 5.49 -10.21
CA MET A 103 -2.59 4.28 -9.94
C MET A 103 -3.97 4.66 -9.41
N ASP A 104 -4.04 5.54 -8.43
CA ASP A 104 -5.31 6.01 -7.87
C ASP A 104 -6.17 6.73 -8.92
N LEU A 105 -5.57 7.60 -9.74
CA LEU A 105 -6.27 8.24 -10.86
C LEU A 105 -6.81 7.23 -11.87
N THR A 106 -6.07 6.16 -12.14
CA THR A 106 -6.51 5.06 -13.01
C THR A 106 -7.75 4.38 -12.43
N PHE A 107 -7.81 4.21 -11.11
CA PHE A 107 -8.97 3.61 -10.45
C PHE A 107 -10.16 4.56 -10.39
N VAL A 108 -9.95 5.85 -10.22
CA VAL A 108 -10.99 6.86 -10.34
C VAL A 108 -11.61 6.84 -11.75
N ASP A 109 -10.80 6.75 -12.80
CA ASP A 109 -11.27 6.61 -14.19
C ASP A 109 -12.15 5.34 -14.39
N VAL A 110 -11.79 4.23 -13.75
CA VAL A 110 -12.63 3.02 -13.77
C VAL A 110 -13.98 3.27 -13.11
N PHE A 111 -14.01 3.92 -11.95
CA PHE A 111 -15.26 4.28 -11.28
C PHE A 111 -16.10 5.25 -12.10
N ASP A 112 -15.50 6.23 -12.75
CA ASP A 112 -16.19 7.20 -13.59
C ASP A 112 -16.87 6.53 -14.79
N ARG A 113 -16.21 5.56 -15.40
CA ARG A 113 -16.73 4.82 -16.56
C ARG A 113 -17.74 3.71 -16.22
N LEU A 114 -17.55 3.01 -15.11
CA LEU A 114 -18.27 1.78 -14.80
C LEU A 114 -19.15 1.88 -13.52
N GLY A 115 -19.05 2.96 -12.76
CA GLY A 115 -19.76 3.14 -11.50
C GLY A 115 -19.06 2.47 -10.30
N LEU A 116 -19.66 2.65 -9.13
CA LEU A 116 -19.08 2.17 -7.87
C LEU A 116 -19.06 0.64 -7.73
N ASP A 117 -19.91 -0.06 -8.47
CA ASP A 117 -20.00 -1.53 -8.51
C ASP A 117 -19.09 -2.16 -9.58
N ALA A 118 -18.10 -1.41 -10.07
CA ALA A 118 -17.16 -1.88 -11.09
C ALA A 118 -16.49 -3.18 -10.66
N PRO A 119 -16.41 -4.21 -11.53
CA PRO A 119 -15.74 -5.47 -11.22
C PRO A 119 -14.24 -5.27 -10.94
N VAL A 120 -13.69 -6.06 -10.01
CA VAL A 120 -12.25 -6.02 -9.67
C VAL A 120 -11.35 -6.19 -10.89
N ASP A 121 -11.74 -7.05 -11.83
CA ASP A 121 -11.00 -7.28 -13.08
C ASP A 121 -10.84 -6.01 -13.94
N SER A 122 -11.79 -5.06 -13.83
CA SER A 122 -11.69 -3.79 -14.56
C SER A 122 -10.57 -2.91 -14.04
N PHE A 123 -10.35 -2.90 -12.73
CA PHE A 123 -9.22 -2.18 -12.10
C PHE A 123 -7.90 -2.86 -12.44
N ALA A 124 -7.84 -4.19 -12.33
CA ALA A 124 -6.66 -4.97 -12.67
C ALA A 124 -6.25 -4.73 -14.14
N MET A 125 -7.23 -4.74 -15.06
CA MET A 125 -6.99 -4.47 -16.47
C MET A 125 -6.51 -3.04 -16.71
N ALA A 126 -7.17 -2.05 -16.14
CA ALA A 126 -6.79 -0.65 -16.29
C ALA A 126 -5.35 -0.41 -15.79
N PHE A 127 -5.00 -0.98 -14.64
CA PHE A 127 -3.64 -0.90 -14.10
C PHE A 127 -2.61 -1.64 -14.96
N ALA A 128 -2.92 -2.85 -15.44
CA ALA A 128 -2.02 -3.66 -16.26
C ALA A 128 -1.67 -2.98 -17.59
N THR A 129 -2.63 -2.24 -18.17
CA THR A 129 -2.51 -1.62 -19.50
C THR A 129 -2.16 -0.14 -19.47
N ALA A 130 -2.08 0.47 -18.31
CA ALA A 130 -1.72 1.88 -18.15
C ALA A 130 -0.27 2.15 -18.59
N GLY A 131 -0.05 3.26 -19.31
CA GLY A 131 1.23 3.58 -19.96
C GLY A 131 2.22 4.38 -19.12
N TYR A 132 1.88 4.78 -17.90
CA TYR A 132 2.78 5.58 -17.06
C TYR A 132 3.90 4.74 -16.44
N THR A 133 5.02 5.42 -16.14
CA THR A 133 6.18 4.82 -15.47
C THR A 133 5.82 4.43 -14.05
N LEU A 134 6.29 3.26 -13.62
CA LEU A 134 6.12 2.74 -12.27
C LEU A 134 7.48 2.53 -11.62
N TRP A 135 7.51 2.70 -10.29
CA TRP A 135 8.63 2.30 -9.48
C TRP A 135 8.43 0.88 -8.92
N HIS A 136 9.43 0.38 -8.25
CA HIS A 136 9.65 -0.97 -7.74
C HIS A 136 8.39 -1.80 -7.42
N ALA A 137 7.65 -1.42 -6.38
CA ALA A 137 6.52 -2.20 -5.88
C ALA A 137 5.38 -2.23 -6.91
N ASN A 138 5.00 -1.08 -7.45
CA ASN A 138 3.93 -0.96 -8.43
C ASN A 138 4.30 -1.63 -9.76
N GLN A 139 5.57 -1.57 -10.17
CA GLN A 139 6.04 -2.30 -11.35
C GLN A 139 5.94 -3.82 -11.15
N SER A 140 6.32 -4.32 -9.97
CA SER A 140 6.19 -5.73 -9.62
C SER A 140 4.73 -6.17 -9.57
N ALA A 141 3.86 -5.34 -8.98
CA ALA A 141 2.42 -5.59 -8.94
C ALA A 141 1.83 -5.67 -10.36
N ARG A 142 2.13 -4.71 -11.23
CA ARG A 142 1.69 -4.72 -12.65
C ARG A 142 2.13 -5.99 -13.37
N ARG A 143 3.38 -6.40 -13.22
CA ARG A 143 3.89 -7.65 -13.80
C ARG A 143 3.13 -8.86 -13.29
N SER A 144 2.83 -8.91 -11.99
CA SER A 144 2.06 -10.01 -11.39
C SER A 144 0.65 -10.10 -11.95
N VAL A 145 -0.03 -8.97 -12.14
CA VAL A 145 -1.36 -8.92 -12.79
C VAL A 145 -1.29 -9.43 -14.23
N ILE A 146 -0.30 -9.01 -15.00
CA ILE A 146 -0.12 -9.45 -16.39
C ILE A 146 0.13 -10.97 -16.45
N ILE A 147 0.97 -11.50 -15.57
CA ILE A 147 1.30 -12.95 -15.53
C ILE A 147 0.10 -13.78 -15.08
N ALA A 148 -0.63 -13.32 -14.06
CA ALA A 148 -1.78 -14.04 -13.53
C ALA A 148 -2.99 -14.05 -14.49
N SER A 149 -3.07 -13.08 -15.39
CA SER A 149 -4.19 -12.90 -16.31
C SER A 149 -3.75 -12.58 -17.75
N PRO A 150 -3.04 -13.48 -18.44
CA PRO A 150 -2.54 -13.22 -19.81
C PRO A 150 -3.65 -12.88 -20.80
N SER A 151 -4.87 -13.40 -20.59
CA SER A 151 -6.04 -13.10 -21.41
C SER A 151 -6.52 -11.65 -21.30
N ILE A 152 -6.17 -10.96 -20.23
CA ILE A 152 -6.46 -9.53 -20.03
C ILE A 152 -5.64 -8.70 -21.03
N VAL A 153 -4.35 -8.99 -21.17
CA VAL A 153 -3.42 -8.24 -22.03
C VAL A 153 -3.72 -8.49 -23.51
N LEU A 154 -4.02 -9.73 -23.90
CA LEU A 154 -4.31 -10.10 -25.30
C LEU A 154 -5.62 -9.47 -25.85
N ARG A 155 -6.51 -8.97 -24.99
CA ARG A 155 -7.73 -8.27 -25.43
C ARG A 155 -7.49 -6.83 -25.84
N THR A 156 -6.47 -6.19 -25.31
CA THR A 156 -6.16 -4.78 -25.60
C THR A 156 -5.45 -4.61 -26.95
N ASP A 157 -4.58 -5.54 -27.34
CA ASP A 157 -3.90 -5.51 -28.63
C ASP A 157 -4.85 -5.63 -29.84
N ARG A 158 -6.03 -6.21 -29.64
CA ARG A 158 -7.03 -6.34 -30.72
C ARG A 158 -7.89 -5.10 -30.96
N LYS A 159 -7.87 -4.12 -30.04
CA LYS A 159 -8.67 -2.88 -30.19
C LYS A 159 -7.86 -1.69 -30.72
N SER A 160 -6.54 -1.82 -30.80
CA SER A 160 -5.64 -0.79 -31.36
C SER A 160 -5.35 -0.96 -32.85
N VAL A 161 -6.05 -1.86 -33.54
CA VAL A 161 -5.91 -2.13 -34.99
C VAL A 161 -7.25 -1.90 -35.71
N VAL A 162 -7.90 -0.76 -35.41
CA VAL A 162 -8.99 -0.25 -36.29
C VAL A 162 -8.86 1.26 -36.37
#